data_2226e771284c8b81d07d7d46700ad898
#
_entry.id   2226e771284c8b81d07d7d46700ad898
#
_cell.length_a   1.000
_cell.length_b   1.000
_cell.length_c   1.000
_cell.angle_alpha   90.00
_cell.angle_beta   90.00
_cell.angle_gamma   90.00
#
_symmetry.space_group_name_H-M   'P 1'
#
loop_
_entity.id
_entity.type
_entity.pdbx_description
1 polymer ?
#
loop_
_entity_poly.entity_id
_entity_poly.type
_entity_poly.pdbx_seq_one_letter_code
_entity_poly.pdbx_strand_id
1 'polypeptide(L)' 'MPYPLKPVWIELEPEQVQRLLAIALDGNAEEALSFVRGDLLQRVEKALERR' A
#
# COMPACT_ATOMS: atom_id res chain seq x y z
N MET A 1 -9.07 12.10 12.75
CA MET A 1 -8.14 11.06 13.23
C MET A 1 -7.62 11.43 14.58
N PRO A 2 -7.79 10.53 15.50
CA PRO A 2 -7.40 10.82 16.87
C PRO A 2 -5.93 10.65 17.18
N TYR A 3 -5.14 10.04 16.30
CA TYR A 3 -3.76 9.84 16.65
C TYR A 3 -2.83 10.68 15.80
N PRO A 4 -1.75 11.12 16.42
CA PRO A 4 -0.71 11.83 15.67
C PRO A 4 0.05 10.85 14.82
N LEU A 5 -0.18 10.93 13.51
CA LEU A 5 0.48 10.03 12.57
C LEU A 5 1.79 10.65 12.12
N LYS A 6 2.80 9.83 12.09
CA LYS A 6 4.11 10.22 11.58
C LYS A 6 4.34 9.57 10.24
N PRO A 7 5.21 10.14 9.43
CA PRO A 7 5.55 9.48 8.16
C PRO A 7 6.10 8.09 8.42
N VAL A 8 5.68 7.14 7.59
CA VAL A 8 6.19 5.79 7.69
C VAL A 8 6.78 5.40 6.34
N TRP A 9 7.75 4.51 6.37
CA TRP A 9 8.39 4.00 5.18
C TRP A 9 7.96 2.57 4.98
N ILE A 10 7.53 2.25 3.77
CA ILE A 10 7.15 0.88 3.45
C ILE A 10 8.01 0.42 2.29
N GLU A 11 8.19 -0.88 2.24
CA GLU A 11 9.00 -1.51 1.20
C GLU A 11 8.10 -2.36 0.33
N LEU A 12 8.09 -2.09 -0.97
CA LEU A 12 7.30 -2.86 -1.92
C LEU A 12 8.23 -3.69 -2.78
N GLU A 13 7.85 -4.94 -2.99
CA GLU A 13 8.58 -5.80 -3.89
C GLU A 13 8.43 -5.29 -5.31
N PRO A 14 9.41 -5.59 -6.19
CA PRO A 14 9.28 -5.15 -7.58
C PRO A 14 7.97 -5.55 -8.24
N GLU A 15 7.47 -6.73 -7.93
CA GLU A 15 6.20 -7.18 -8.47
C GLU A 15 5.05 -6.29 -8.01
N GLN A 16 5.11 -5.87 -6.76
CA GLN A 16 4.07 -5.00 -6.22
C GLN A 16 4.14 -3.62 -6.85
N VAL A 17 5.34 -3.13 -7.10
CA VAL A 17 5.50 -1.85 -7.77
C VAL A 17 4.92 -1.90 -9.18
N GLN A 18 5.23 -2.97 -9.91
CA GLN A 18 4.68 -3.14 -11.25
C GLN A 18 3.17 -3.20 -11.24
N ARG A 19 2.62 -3.93 -10.28
CA ARG A 19 1.18 -4.04 -10.17
C ARG A 19 0.54 -2.69 -9.89
N LEU A 20 1.15 -1.93 -9.00
CA LEU A 20 0.64 -0.61 -8.67
C LEU A 20 0.63 0.29 -9.90
N LEU A 21 1.70 0.26 -10.68
CA LEU A 21 1.78 1.07 -11.89
C LEU A 21 0.74 0.64 -12.91
N ALA A 22 0.54 -0.66 -13.05
CA ALA A 22 -0.46 -1.16 -13.99
C ALA A 22 -1.87 -0.74 -13.57
N ILE A 23 -2.16 -0.80 -12.28
CA ILE A 23 -3.45 -0.39 -11.78
C ILE A 23 -3.68 1.10 -12.04
N ALA A 24 -2.66 1.89 -11.83
CA ALA A 24 -2.75 3.33 -12.05
C ALA A 24 -3.03 3.64 -13.52
N LEU A 25 -2.41 2.88 -14.42
CA LEU A 25 -2.63 3.08 -15.85
C LEU A 25 -4.00 2.63 -16.29
N ASP A 26 -4.46 1.50 -15.76
CA ASP A 26 -5.75 0.95 -16.13
C ASP A 26 -6.92 1.73 -15.55
N GLY A 27 -6.73 2.31 -14.40
CA GLY A 27 -7.81 2.99 -13.72
C GLY A 27 -8.87 2.04 -13.21
N ASN A 28 -8.49 0.80 -12.94
CA ASN A 28 -9.44 -0.21 -12.46
C ASN A 28 -9.62 -0.05 -10.96
N ALA A 29 -10.79 0.46 -10.56
CA ALA A 29 -11.06 0.77 -9.17
C ALA A 29 -11.09 -0.48 -8.29
N GLU A 30 -11.59 -1.57 -8.82
CA GLU A 30 -11.67 -2.81 -8.04
C GLU A 30 -10.29 -3.37 -7.74
N GLU A 31 -9.43 -3.36 -8.73
CA GLU A 31 -8.07 -3.83 -8.52
C GLU A 31 -7.30 -2.91 -7.59
N ALA A 32 -7.55 -1.62 -7.73
CA ALA A 32 -6.91 -0.65 -6.84
C ALA A 32 -7.31 -0.91 -5.40
N LEU A 33 -8.59 -1.13 -5.16
CA LEU A 33 -9.08 -1.40 -3.82
C LEU A 33 -8.52 -2.69 -3.27
N SER A 34 -8.45 -3.72 -4.12
CA SER A 34 -7.90 -5.00 -3.71
C SER A 34 -6.42 -4.86 -3.34
N PHE A 35 -5.68 -4.09 -4.12
CA PHE A 35 -4.27 -3.87 -3.84
C PHE A 35 -4.09 -3.13 -2.52
N VAL A 36 -4.89 -2.10 -2.29
CA VAL A 36 -4.80 -1.31 -1.07
C VAL A 36 -5.14 -2.16 0.14
N ARG A 37 -6.20 -2.94 0.06
CA ARG A 37 -6.64 -3.75 1.19
C ARG A 37 -5.71 -4.93 1.46
N GLY A 38 -5.13 -5.48 0.41
CA GLY A 38 -4.25 -6.62 0.58
C GLY A 38 -2.82 -6.19 0.76
N ASP A 39 -2.16 -5.95 -0.35
CA ASP A 39 -0.71 -5.74 -0.34
C ASP A 39 -0.30 -4.51 0.44
N LEU A 40 -0.94 -3.40 0.15
CA LEU A 40 -0.49 -2.13 0.71
C LEU A 40 -0.79 -2.05 2.21
N LEU A 41 -1.98 -2.47 2.60
CA LEU A 41 -2.36 -2.40 4.00
C LEU A 41 -1.46 -3.24 4.87
N GLN A 42 -1.09 -4.42 4.41
CA GLN A 42 -0.19 -5.27 5.17
C GLN A 42 1.16 -4.62 5.37
N ARG A 43 1.66 -3.94 4.35
CA ARG A 43 2.94 -3.27 4.47
C ARG A 43 2.86 -2.10 5.44
N VAL A 44 1.77 -1.37 5.39
CA VAL A 44 1.59 -0.24 6.30
C VAL A 44 1.50 -0.72 7.74
N GLU A 45 0.72 -1.78 7.97
CA GLU A 45 0.59 -2.33 9.32
C GLU A 45 1.94 -2.80 9.86
N LYS A 46 2.72 -3.43 9.00
CA LYS A 46 4.03 -3.87 9.41
C LYS A 46 4.93 -2.70 9.77
N ALA A 47 4.85 -1.64 8.98
CA ALA A 47 5.66 -0.45 9.26
C ALA A 47 5.26 0.20 10.56
N LEU A 48 3.98 0.19 10.87
CA LEU A 48 3.49 0.77 12.11
C LEU A 48 3.90 -0.04 13.33
N GLU A 49 4.01 -1.36 13.18
CA GLU A 49 4.43 -2.22 14.27
C GLU A 49 5.91 -2.08 14.58
N ARG A 50 6.69 -1.72 13.60
CA ARG A 50 8.13 -1.57 13.80
C ARG A 50 8.43 -0.33 14.58
N ARG A 51 9.32 -0.46 15.52
CA ARG A 51 9.74 0.67 16.35
C ARG A 51 11.17 1.02 16.15
#